data_22b25463cd31080ab828dc03cfc8fe5b
#
_entry.id   22b25463cd31080ab828dc03cfc8fe5b
#
_cell.length_a   1.000
_cell.length_b   1.000
_cell.length_c   1.000
_cell.angle_alpha   90.00
_cell.angle_beta   90.00
_cell.angle_gamma   90.00
#
_symmetry.space_group_name_H-M   'P 1'
#
loop_
_entity.id
_entity.type
_entity.pdbx_description
1 polymer ?
#
loop_
_entity_poly.entity_id
_entity_poly.type
_entity_poly.pdbx_seq_one_letter_code
_entity_poly.pdbx_strand_id
1 'polypeptide(L)'
;MLLQDVADHEQSIIELYGEVAYAQQSPWIENKTIRDNILFGQPLDKERYYDTIMLCELERDLEILQCGDLTEIGEKGINLSGGQKARVGLARAVYANKDIYLLDDPISALDAHVRKKVIENVIMTKLHNKTRILVTHAIDFVHHSDSLIIMDKGQIVA
;
A
#
# COMPACT_ATOMS: atom_id res chain seq x y z
N MET A 1 -13.83 -9.48 -5.90
CA MET A 1 -13.79 -10.45 -7.00
C MET A 1 -12.45 -11.21 -7.11
N LEU A 2 -11.58 -11.16 -6.08
CA LEU A 2 -10.28 -11.85 -6.06
C LEU A 2 -10.19 -13.02 -5.06
N LEU A 3 -11.25 -13.32 -4.33
CA LEU A 3 -11.23 -14.40 -3.33
C LEU A 3 -12.04 -15.65 -3.75
N GLN A 4 -12.66 -15.65 -4.94
CA GLN A 4 -13.45 -16.81 -5.41
C GLN A 4 -12.68 -17.84 -6.23
N ASP A 5 -11.47 -17.52 -6.72
CA ASP A 5 -10.76 -18.40 -7.66
C ASP A 5 -9.75 -19.37 -7.00
N VAL A 6 -9.66 -19.40 -5.66
CA VAL A 6 -8.69 -20.27 -4.95
C VAL A 6 -9.35 -21.51 -4.30
N ALA A 7 -10.65 -21.66 -4.41
CA ALA A 7 -11.39 -22.71 -3.72
C ALA A 7 -11.87 -23.81 -4.68
N ASP A 8 -10.97 -24.66 -5.14
CA ASP A 8 -11.36 -26.01 -5.53
C ASP A 8 -11.14 -26.94 -4.32
N HIS A 9 -12.25 -27.47 -3.82
CA HIS A 9 -12.43 -28.68 -3.01
C HIS A 9 -12.75 -28.61 -1.51
N GLU A 10 -12.76 -27.48 -0.83
CA GLU A 10 -13.50 -27.36 0.44
C GLU A 10 -14.15 -25.98 0.51
N GLN A 11 -15.41 -25.91 0.99
CA GLN A 11 -16.09 -24.62 1.20
C GLN A 11 -15.36 -23.82 2.27
N SER A 12 -14.35 -23.05 1.84
CA SER A 12 -13.71 -22.09 2.74
C SER A 12 -14.64 -20.90 2.92
N ILE A 13 -15.08 -20.67 4.14
CA ILE A 13 -15.87 -19.51 4.52
C ILE A 13 -14.88 -18.45 5.00
N ILE A 14 -14.91 -17.27 4.35
CA ILE A 14 -14.15 -16.09 4.81
C ILE A 14 -15.17 -15.10 5.36
N GLU A 15 -15.07 -14.82 6.65
CA GLU A 15 -15.85 -13.79 7.31
C GLU A 15 -14.96 -12.57 7.60
N LEU A 16 -15.38 -11.38 7.11
CA LEU A 16 -14.67 -10.12 7.31
C LEU A 16 -15.53 -9.18 8.15
N TYR A 17 -14.97 -8.72 9.27
CA TYR A 17 -15.61 -7.75 10.14
C TYR A 17 -14.87 -6.41 10.03
N GLY A 18 -15.35 -5.53 9.15
CA GLY A 18 -14.79 -4.21 8.88
C GLY A 18 -14.53 -3.94 7.41
N GLU A 19 -14.07 -2.74 7.12
CA GLU A 19 -13.73 -2.30 5.77
C GLU A 19 -12.28 -2.63 5.42
N VAL A 20 -12.04 -3.02 4.16
CA VAL A 20 -10.73 -3.46 3.68
C VAL A 20 -10.08 -2.38 2.82
N ALA A 21 -8.79 -2.12 3.07
CA ALA A 21 -7.90 -1.42 2.15
C ALA A 21 -6.92 -2.43 1.53
N TYR A 22 -6.65 -2.28 0.24
CA TYR A 22 -5.75 -3.16 -0.48
C TYR A 22 -4.64 -2.36 -1.18
N ALA A 23 -3.38 -2.75 -0.95
CA ALA A 23 -2.23 -2.23 -1.66
C ALA A 23 -1.61 -3.34 -2.52
N GLN A 24 -1.68 -3.18 -3.83
CA GLN A 24 -1.17 -4.14 -4.81
C GLN A 24 0.34 -4.01 -4.97
N GLN A 25 1.02 -5.09 -5.34
CA GLN A 25 2.44 -5.09 -5.74
C GLN A 25 2.71 -4.12 -6.91
N SER A 26 1.84 -4.13 -7.92
CA SER A 26 1.88 -3.20 -9.05
C SER A 26 0.61 -2.35 -9.04
N PRO A 27 0.58 -1.22 -8.33
CA PRO A 27 -0.64 -0.44 -8.18
C PRO A 27 -1.07 0.18 -9.51
N TRP A 28 -2.37 0.10 -9.77
CA TRP A 28 -2.98 0.82 -10.88
C TRP A 28 -3.02 2.32 -10.56
N ILE A 29 -2.52 3.11 -11.51
CA ILE A 29 -2.46 4.57 -11.43
C ILE A 29 -3.36 5.16 -12.51
N GLU A 30 -4.30 6.00 -12.11
CA GLU A 30 -5.18 6.72 -13.02
C GLU A 30 -4.46 7.87 -13.71
N ASN A 31 -4.90 8.20 -14.95
CA ASN A 31 -4.49 9.41 -15.67
C ASN A 31 -5.17 10.65 -15.05
N LYS A 32 -4.76 10.98 -13.84
CA LYS A 32 -5.23 12.10 -13.01
C LYS A 32 -4.05 12.67 -12.26
N THR A 33 -4.28 13.65 -11.38
CA THR A 33 -3.23 14.18 -10.51
C THR A 33 -2.74 13.13 -9.49
N ILE A 34 -1.56 13.34 -8.92
CA ILE A 34 -1.05 12.51 -7.81
C ILE A 34 -2.04 12.57 -6.65
N ARG A 35 -2.56 13.76 -6.33
CA ARG A 35 -3.57 13.97 -5.30
C ARG A 35 -4.81 13.12 -5.54
N ASP A 36 -5.39 13.16 -6.72
CA ASP A 36 -6.59 12.38 -7.06
C ASP A 36 -6.36 10.89 -6.95
N ASN A 37 -5.15 10.43 -7.31
CA ASN A 37 -4.75 9.03 -7.15
C ASN A 37 -4.68 8.59 -5.69
N ILE A 38 -4.27 9.47 -4.79
CA ILE A 38 -4.21 9.18 -3.34
C ILE A 38 -5.60 9.25 -2.73
N LEU A 39 -6.36 10.31 -3.02
CA LEU A 39 -7.72 10.49 -2.50
C LEU A 39 -8.69 9.41 -2.99
N PHE A 40 -8.51 8.96 -4.20
CA PHE A 40 -9.31 7.93 -4.86
C PHE A 40 -10.83 8.10 -4.69
N GLY A 41 -11.29 9.33 -4.92
CA GLY A 41 -12.69 9.72 -4.80
C GLY A 41 -13.16 10.10 -3.39
N GLN A 42 -12.29 10.01 -2.39
CA GLN A 42 -12.61 10.51 -1.05
C GLN A 42 -12.42 12.03 -0.95
N PRO A 43 -13.15 12.72 -0.06
CA PRO A 43 -12.95 14.13 0.19
C PRO A 43 -11.56 14.40 0.78
N LEU A 44 -10.98 15.57 0.45
CA LEU A 44 -9.69 15.99 0.99
C LEU A 44 -9.84 16.40 2.46
N ASP A 45 -9.25 15.61 3.33
CA ASP A 45 -8.88 15.98 4.69
C ASP A 45 -7.40 16.36 4.68
N LYS A 46 -7.10 17.65 4.91
CA LYS A 46 -5.74 18.17 4.74
C LYS A 46 -4.75 17.55 5.71
N GLU A 47 -5.11 17.42 6.98
CA GLU A 47 -4.24 16.87 8.02
C GLU A 47 -3.89 15.42 7.70
N ARG A 48 -4.91 14.58 7.50
CA ARG A 48 -4.72 13.18 7.13
C ARG A 48 -3.95 13.01 5.82
N TYR A 49 -4.18 13.91 4.86
CA TYR A 49 -3.50 13.86 3.57
C TYR A 49 -1.99 14.13 3.70
N TYR A 50 -1.61 15.21 4.43
CA TYR A 50 -0.21 15.53 4.65
C TYR A 50 0.49 14.46 5.48
N ASP A 51 -0.13 13.94 6.53
CA ASP A 51 0.39 12.80 7.29
C ASP A 51 0.66 11.61 6.36
N THR A 52 -0.27 11.29 5.47
CA THR A 52 -0.13 10.19 4.51
C THR A 52 1.06 10.40 3.57
N ILE A 53 1.25 11.62 3.05
CA ILE A 53 2.39 11.98 2.19
C ILE A 53 3.71 11.73 2.94
N MET A 54 3.83 12.23 4.17
CA MET A 54 5.03 12.07 4.99
C MET A 54 5.31 10.59 5.30
N LEU A 55 4.31 9.87 5.78
CA LEU A 55 4.44 8.45 6.16
C LEU A 55 4.85 7.56 4.98
N CYS A 56 4.39 7.88 3.77
CA CYS A 56 4.70 7.13 2.55
C CYS A 56 5.97 7.65 1.82
N GLU A 57 6.74 8.56 2.44
CA GLU A 57 7.98 9.11 1.86
C GLU A 57 7.76 9.74 0.47
N LEU A 58 6.66 10.47 0.28
CA LEU A 58 6.31 11.13 -0.98
C LEU A 58 6.70 12.62 -1.01
N GLU A 59 7.04 13.25 0.12
CA GLU A 59 7.33 14.69 0.21
C GLU A 59 8.36 15.13 -0.81
N ARG A 60 9.52 14.45 -0.83
CA ARG A 60 10.62 14.78 -1.74
C ARG A 60 10.23 14.62 -3.22
N ASP A 61 9.39 13.65 -3.54
CA ASP A 61 8.90 13.49 -4.91
C ASP A 61 8.04 14.67 -5.33
N LEU A 62 7.17 15.14 -4.42
CA LEU A 62 6.28 16.26 -4.69
C LEU A 62 7.02 17.59 -4.76
N GLU A 63 8.07 17.80 -3.95
CA GLU A 63 8.89 19.02 -3.96
C GLU A 63 9.59 19.28 -5.29
N ILE A 64 10.02 18.21 -5.99
CA ILE A 64 10.73 18.33 -7.28
C ILE A 64 9.78 18.54 -8.46
N LEU A 65 8.48 18.35 -8.27
CA LEU A 65 7.48 18.50 -9.31
C LEU A 65 6.95 19.95 -9.37
N GLN A 66 6.85 20.49 -10.57
CA GLN A 66 6.46 21.90 -10.79
C GLN A 66 5.10 22.24 -10.16
N CYS A 67 4.14 21.31 -10.21
CA CYS A 67 2.81 21.46 -9.63
C CYS A 67 2.60 20.62 -8.37
N GLY A 68 3.67 20.11 -7.76
CA GLY A 68 3.58 19.24 -6.58
C GLY A 68 2.63 18.08 -6.80
N ASP A 69 1.71 17.87 -5.87
CA ASP A 69 0.71 16.80 -5.91
C ASP A 69 -0.43 17.04 -6.93
N LEU A 70 -0.54 18.26 -7.50
CA LEU A 70 -1.44 18.57 -8.61
C LEU A 70 -0.83 18.21 -9.97
N THR A 71 0.36 17.65 -10.00
CA THR A 71 0.98 17.16 -11.24
C THR A 71 0.17 16.01 -11.82
N GLU A 72 -0.22 16.12 -13.09
CA GLU A 72 -0.93 15.09 -13.83
C GLU A 72 -0.01 13.93 -14.19
N ILE A 73 -0.52 12.71 -14.09
CA ILE A 73 0.13 11.47 -14.46
C ILE A 73 -0.52 10.91 -15.73
N GLY A 74 0.25 10.29 -16.61
CA GLY A 74 -0.27 9.61 -17.80
C GLY A 74 0.24 10.20 -19.10
N GLU A 75 -0.49 9.97 -20.22
CA GLU A 75 -0.02 10.26 -21.58
C GLU A 75 0.39 11.72 -21.84
N LYS A 76 -0.22 12.68 -21.14
CA LYS A 76 0.05 14.12 -21.24
C LYS A 76 0.76 14.70 -20.03
N GLY A 77 1.08 13.89 -19.01
CA GLY A 77 1.74 14.28 -17.79
C GLY A 77 3.04 13.52 -17.56
N ILE A 78 3.46 13.46 -16.29
CA ILE A 78 4.68 12.74 -15.91
C ILE A 78 4.48 11.22 -15.87
N ASN A 79 5.58 10.48 -16.07
CA ASN A 79 5.62 9.05 -15.80
C ASN A 79 6.30 8.82 -14.44
N LEU A 80 5.57 8.18 -13.52
CA LEU A 80 6.11 7.78 -12.24
C LEU A 80 7.03 6.56 -12.39
N SER A 81 8.14 6.55 -11.64
CA SER A 81 8.96 5.35 -11.46
C SER A 81 8.18 4.23 -10.74
N GLY A 82 8.67 2.99 -10.79
CA GLY A 82 8.07 1.87 -10.07
C GLY A 82 7.92 2.14 -8.57
N GLY A 83 8.97 2.68 -7.93
CA GLY A 83 8.94 3.04 -6.52
C GLY A 83 7.97 4.18 -6.19
N GLN A 84 7.84 5.19 -7.05
CA GLN A 84 6.85 6.26 -6.89
C GLN A 84 5.42 5.71 -7.01
N LYS A 85 5.15 4.86 -8.01
CA LYS A 85 3.85 4.20 -8.16
C LYS A 85 3.50 3.37 -6.92
N ALA A 86 4.44 2.58 -6.41
CA ALA A 86 4.25 1.77 -5.21
C ALA A 86 3.87 2.65 -4.00
N ARG A 87 4.59 3.76 -3.79
CA ARG A 87 4.28 4.70 -2.69
C ARG A 87 2.94 5.41 -2.86
N VAL A 88 2.56 5.82 -4.06
CA VAL A 88 1.23 6.39 -4.33
C VAL A 88 0.12 5.35 -4.08
N GLY A 89 0.32 4.10 -4.50
CA GLY A 89 -0.63 3.00 -4.23
C GLY A 89 -0.78 2.71 -2.74
N LEU A 90 0.34 2.71 -2.01
CA LEU A 90 0.32 2.54 -0.55
C LEU A 90 -0.33 3.75 0.14
N ALA A 91 -0.02 4.97 -0.29
CA ALA A 91 -0.64 6.20 0.23
C ALA A 91 -2.16 6.20 0.04
N ARG A 92 -2.66 5.72 -1.09
CA ARG A 92 -4.10 5.49 -1.32
C ARG A 92 -4.71 4.59 -0.24
N ALA A 93 -4.08 3.45 0.03
CA ALA A 93 -4.55 2.51 1.04
C ALA A 93 -4.51 3.12 2.45
N VAL A 94 -3.44 3.84 2.81
CA VAL A 94 -3.28 4.51 4.10
C VAL A 94 -4.31 5.63 4.27
N TYR A 95 -4.49 6.47 3.24
CA TYR A 95 -5.46 7.56 3.26
C TYR A 95 -6.90 7.05 3.42
N ALA A 96 -7.21 5.87 2.84
CA ALA A 96 -8.53 5.24 2.96
C ALA A 96 -8.94 4.94 4.41
N ASN A 97 -8.00 4.81 5.33
CA ASN A 97 -8.19 4.63 6.78
C ASN A 97 -9.22 3.55 7.13
N LYS A 98 -9.01 2.35 6.62
CA LYS A 98 -9.89 1.19 6.83
C LYS A 98 -9.50 0.38 8.08
N ASP A 99 -10.24 -0.70 8.36
CA ASP A 99 -10.04 -1.56 9.53
C ASP A 99 -9.00 -2.66 9.24
N ILE A 100 -8.99 -3.17 8.02
CA ILE A 100 -8.18 -4.29 7.56
C ILE A 100 -7.33 -3.84 6.38
N TYR A 101 -6.04 -4.18 6.40
CA TYR A 101 -5.09 -3.88 5.33
C TYR A 101 -4.53 -5.16 4.74
N LEU A 102 -4.79 -5.36 3.46
CA LEU A 102 -4.16 -6.40 2.64
C LEU A 102 -3.04 -5.76 1.83
N LEU A 103 -1.81 -6.13 2.13
CA LEU A 103 -0.59 -5.51 1.61
C LEU A 103 0.18 -6.57 0.80
N ASP A 104 0.03 -6.53 -0.53
CA ASP A 104 0.63 -7.50 -1.43
C ASP A 104 1.96 -6.95 -1.96
N ASP A 105 3.02 -7.21 -1.21
CA ASP A 105 4.42 -6.81 -1.48
C ASP A 105 4.58 -5.33 -1.95
N PRO A 106 3.93 -4.36 -1.28
CA PRO A 106 3.88 -2.97 -1.74
C PRO A 106 5.22 -2.25 -1.63
N ILE A 107 6.22 -2.92 -1.06
CA ILE A 107 7.55 -2.36 -0.77
C ILE A 107 8.65 -2.92 -1.67
N SER A 108 8.35 -3.87 -2.56
CA SER A 108 9.35 -4.55 -3.40
C SER A 108 10.09 -3.61 -4.36
N ALA A 109 9.40 -2.60 -4.88
CA ALA A 109 9.97 -1.62 -5.79
C ALA A 109 10.72 -0.47 -5.09
N LEU A 110 10.82 -0.48 -3.75
CA LEU A 110 11.46 0.57 -2.96
C LEU A 110 12.93 0.23 -2.69
N ASP A 111 13.80 1.25 -2.73
CA ASP A 111 15.17 1.10 -2.24
C ASP A 111 15.17 0.80 -0.72
N ALA A 112 16.31 0.28 -0.23
CA ALA A 112 16.41 -0.22 1.14
C ALA A 112 16.13 0.86 2.19
N HIS A 113 16.55 2.12 1.96
CA HIS A 113 16.36 3.20 2.91
C HIS A 113 14.89 3.63 3.00
N VAL A 114 14.24 3.89 1.85
CA VAL A 114 12.83 4.25 1.78
C VAL A 114 11.94 3.11 2.28
N ARG A 115 12.26 1.87 1.90
CA ARG A 115 11.56 0.67 2.37
C ARG A 115 11.54 0.58 3.90
N LYS A 116 12.69 0.76 4.54
CA LYS A 116 12.80 0.75 6.01
C LYS A 116 11.88 1.79 6.65
N LYS A 117 11.95 3.04 6.19
CA LYS A 117 11.11 4.12 6.71
C LYS A 117 9.61 3.86 6.51
N VAL A 118 9.21 3.39 5.34
CA VAL A 118 7.81 3.05 5.06
C VAL A 118 7.32 1.93 5.97
N ILE A 119 8.11 0.91 6.22
CA ILE A 119 7.75 -0.16 7.18
C ILE A 119 7.58 0.41 8.58
N GLU A 120 8.56 1.16 9.08
CA GLU A 120 8.54 1.74 10.42
C GLU A 120 7.36 2.72 10.59
N ASN A 121 7.17 3.65 9.66
CA ASN A 121 6.19 4.72 9.77
C ASN A 121 4.77 4.24 9.44
N VAL A 122 4.59 3.47 8.39
CA VAL A 122 3.27 3.03 7.94
C VAL A 122 2.87 1.74 8.67
N ILE A 123 3.61 0.65 8.43
CA ILE A 123 3.16 -0.69 8.84
C ILE A 123 3.22 -0.84 10.35
N MET A 124 4.31 -0.38 10.98
CA MET A 124 4.53 -0.59 12.41
C MET A 124 3.91 0.51 13.28
N THR A 125 3.85 1.75 12.78
CA THR A 125 3.34 2.89 13.57
C THR A 125 1.92 3.25 13.20
N LYS A 126 1.67 3.71 11.96
CA LYS A 126 0.35 4.22 11.55
C LYS A 126 -0.73 3.15 11.61
N LEU A 127 -0.41 1.94 11.16
CA LEU A 127 -1.34 0.82 11.10
C LEU A 127 -1.27 -0.09 12.34
N HIS A 128 -0.59 0.32 13.41
CA HIS A 128 -0.36 -0.51 14.59
C HIS A 128 -1.65 -1.15 15.16
N ASN A 129 -2.73 -0.37 15.25
CA ASN A 129 -4.01 -0.82 15.81
C ASN A 129 -4.98 -1.38 14.74
N LYS A 130 -4.47 -1.75 13.56
CA LYS A 130 -5.27 -2.28 12.44
C LYS A 130 -4.91 -3.74 12.19
N THR A 131 -5.86 -4.50 11.64
CA THR A 131 -5.54 -5.84 11.11
C THR A 131 -4.73 -5.69 9.83
N ARG A 132 -3.55 -6.31 9.78
CA ARG A 132 -2.60 -6.20 8.65
C ARG A 132 -2.17 -7.59 8.20
N ILE A 133 -2.35 -7.86 6.92
CA ILE A 133 -1.82 -9.04 6.26
C ILE A 133 -0.82 -8.54 5.22
N LEU A 134 0.46 -8.79 5.46
CA LEU A 134 1.56 -8.40 4.59
C LEU A 134 2.13 -9.64 3.90
N VAL A 135 2.01 -9.71 2.59
CA VAL A 135 2.79 -10.63 1.76
C VAL A 135 4.08 -9.92 1.37
N THR A 136 5.22 -10.54 1.60
CA THR A 136 6.52 -9.93 1.26
C THR A 136 7.62 -10.95 1.12
N HIS A 137 8.62 -10.63 0.31
CA HIS A 137 9.91 -11.33 0.21
C HIS A 137 10.99 -10.70 1.09
N ALA A 138 10.71 -9.57 1.75
CA ALA A 138 11.62 -8.86 2.62
C ALA A 138 11.61 -9.47 4.03
N ILE A 139 12.47 -10.44 4.26
CA ILE A 139 12.54 -11.19 5.53
C ILE A 139 13.14 -10.37 6.70
N ASP A 140 13.79 -9.25 6.41
CA ASP A 140 14.45 -8.41 7.43
C ASP A 140 13.49 -7.88 8.52
N PHE A 141 12.19 -7.87 8.23
CA PHE A 141 11.16 -7.30 9.10
C PHE A 141 10.22 -8.32 9.74
N VAL A 142 10.38 -9.62 9.45
CA VAL A 142 9.48 -10.66 9.97
C VAL A 142 9.48 -10.76 11.50
N HIS A 143 10.55 -10.35 12.16
CA HIS A 143 10.65 -10.33 13.62
C HIS A 143 9.72 -9.32 14.29
N HIS A 144 9.09 -8.43 13.53
CA HIS A 144 8.08 -7.48 14.01
C HIS A 144 6.64 -7.97 13.81
N SER A 145 6.43 -9.13 13.20
CA SER A 145 5.08 -9.68 12.98
C SER A 145 4.59 -10.42 14.23
N ASP A 146 3.28 -10.34 14.48
CA ASP A 146 2.61 -11.12 15.53
C ASP A 146 2.50 -12.60 15.16
N SER A 147 2.39 -12.88 13.85
CA SER A 147 2.32 -14.23 13.29
C SER A 147 3.01 -14.27 11.93
N LEU A 148 3.66 -15.39 11.64
CA LEU A 148 4.35 -15.64 10.36
C LEU A 148 3.77 -16.90 9.73
N ILE A 149 3.41 -16.80 8.44
CA ILE A 149 2.97 -17.93 7.63
C ILE A 149 3.97 -18.10 6.49
N ILE A 150 4.59 -19.25 6.43
CA ILE A 150 5.51 -19.63 5.36
C ILE A 150 4.78 -20.52 4.38
N MET A 151 4.81 -20.16 3.09
CA MET A 151 4.18 -20.93 2.01
C MET A 151 5.22 -21.42 1.01
N ASP A 152 5.10 -22.70 0.63
CA ASP A 152 5.84 -23.30 -0.48
C ASP A 152 4.88 -24.09 -1.38
N LYS A 153 4.96 -23.86 -2.70
CA LYS A 153 4.14 -24.52 -3.73
C LYS A 153 2.65 -24.55 -3.42
N GLY A 154 2.11 -23.44 -2.89
CA GLY A 154 0.70 -23.30 -2.54
C GLY A 154 0.27 -23.97 -1.23
N GLN A 155 1.21 -24.47 -0.44
CA GLN A 155 0.96 -25.09 0.87
C GLN A 155 1.61 -24.29 1.99
N ILE A 156 0.96 -24.26 3.16
CA ILE A 156 1.53 -23.70 4.38
C ILE A 156 2.53 -24.75 4.91
N VAL A 157 3.78 -24.32 5.14
CA VAL A 157 4.86 -25.18 5.62
C VAL A 157 5.32 -24.81 7.04
N ALA A 158 4.99 -23.61 7.53
CA ALA A 158 5.18 -23.17 8.92
C ALA A 158 4.30 -21.97 9.22
#